data_a61b34a86594f5ccf63570ff522273ee
#
_entry.id   a61b34a86594f5ccf63570ff522273ee
#
_cell.length_a   1.000
_cell.length_b   1.000
_cell.length_c   1.000
_cell.angle_alpha   90.00
_cell.angle_beta   90.00
_cell.angle_gamma   90.00
#
_symmetry.space_group_name_H-M   'P 1'
#
loop_
_entity.id
_entity.type
_entity.pdbx_description
1 polymer ?
#
loop_
_entity_poly.entity_id
_entity_poly.type
_entity_poly.pdbx_seq_one_letter_code
_entity_poly.pdbx_strand_id
1 'polypeptide(L)'
;MSDDRPPDDRPLPDRLPLGAASRLLGVDPDTLRRWADEGRVPAFTTPGGHRRFDRRALERMIAVRRTGPANGLAGLGASQDRLSAAYRRRYGETHGSGLDPRAHVPAAERESFRDTGRRLVDALVRHLDETGAGRALAERDAIDLAAHLGQRLALNGVPLADGVAMFVSARRPFLAELSVVARRRGVDALRIGDLYDVSTGLLDRLLLAFVAAHEVATRELSLVRSEPGTTPAGS
;
A
#
# COMPACT_ATOMS: atom_id res chain seq x y z
N MET A 1 13.38 -29.79 55.78
CA MET A 1 12.31 -28.82 55.45
C MET A 1 12.53 -28.40 54.02
N SER A 2 11.95 -29.16 53.08
CA SER A 2 12.15 -28.96 51.63
C SER A 2 11.16 -27.89 51.20
N ASP A 3 11.68 -26.85 50.59
CA ASP A 3 10.93 -25.72 50.01
C ASP A 3 10.34 -26.19 48.66
N ASP A 4 9.13 -26.76 48.75
CA ASP A 4 8.34 -27.20 47.61
C ASP A 4 7.45 -26.02 47.16
N ARG A 5 8.09 -24.99 46.56
CA ARG A 5 7.38 -23.91 45.93
C ARG A 5 7.17 -24.27 44.45
N PRO A 6 5.91 -24.37 43.97
CA PRO A 6 5.66 -24.66 42.54
C PRO A 6 6.27 -23.61 41.64
N PRO A 7 6.87 -23.99 40.47
CA PRO A 7 7.66 -23.11 39.63
C PRO A 7 6.83 -22.25 38.64
N ASP A 8 5.75 -21.58 39.07
CA ASP A 8 4.95 -20.81 38.12
C ASP A 8 4.28 -19.55 38.68
N ASP A 9 5.02 -18.81 39.53
CA ASP A 9 4.60 -17.46 39.94
C ASP A 9 5.47 -16.37 39.31
N ARG A 10 5.73 -16.50 38.01
CA ARG A 10 6.21 -15.36 37.21
C ARG A 10 5.04 -14.45 36.95
N PRO A 11 5.13 -13.14 37.25
CA PRO A 11 4.12 -12.20 36.87
C PRO A 11 3.91 -12.29 35.36
N LEU A 12 2.64 -12.44 34.94
CA LEU A 12 2.22 -12.64 33.54
C LEU A 12 1.94 -11.28 32.86
N PRO A 13 2.95 -10.46 32.50
CA PRO A 13 2.69 -9.15 31.90
C PRO A 13 2.16 -9.23 30.47
N ASP A 14 2.18 -10.40 29.85
CA ASP A 14 1.93 -10.54 28.41
C ASP A 14 0.68 -11.37 28.05
N ARG A 15 -0.20 -11.70 28.99
CA ARG A 15 -1.43 -12.47 28.71
C ARG A 15 -2.66 -11.59 28.60
N LEU A 16 -3.22 -11.50 27.41
CA LEU A 16 -4.37 -10.67 27.11
C LEU A 16 -5.69 -11.43 27.38
N PRO A 17 -6.70 -10.78 27.97
CA PRO A 17 -8.07 -11.32 27.99
C PRO A 17 -8.65 -11.29 26.57
N LEU A 18 -9.70 -12.10 26.32
CA LEU A 18 -10.33 -12.27 25.00
C LEU A 18 -10.62 -10.95 24.30
N GLY A 19 -11.23 -9.97 24.96
CA GLY A 19 -11.56 -8.69 24.34
C GLY A 19 -10.35 -7.84 23.95
N ALA A 20 -9.25 -7.90 24.71
CA ALA A 20 -8.02 -7.21 24.35
C ALA A 20 -7.29 -7.93 23.19
N ALA A 21 -7.29 -9.26 23.21
CA ALA A 21 -6.73 -10.08 22.15
C ALA A 21 -7.50 -9.93 20.83
N SER A 22 -8.83 -9.86 20.90
CA SER A 22 -9.70 -9.61 19.74
C SER A 22 -9.43 -8.24 19.10
N ARG A 23 -9.30 -7.20 19.93
CA ARG A 23 -8.92 -5.86 19.43
C ARG A 23 -7.53 -5.84 18.81
N LEU A 24 -6.56 -6.53 19.43
CA LEU A 24 -5.19 -6.60 18.89
C LEU A 24 -5.15 -7.29 17.52
N LEU A 25 -5.95 -8.35 17.34
CA LEU A 25 -6.05 -9.10 16.08
C LEU A 25 -7.03 -8.47 15.06
N GLY A 26 -7.85 -7.49 15.49
CA GLY A 26 -8.88 -6.89 14.67
C GLY A 26 -10.02 -7.86 14.30
N VAL A 27 -10.35 -8.83 15.16
CA VAL A 27 -11.41 -9.83 14.91
C VAL A 27 -12.49 -9.77 16.00
N ASP A 28 -13.68 -10.28 15.66
CA ASP A 28 -14.75 -10.48 16.63
C ASP A 28 -14.36 -11.50 17.71
N PRO A 29 -14.76 -11.30 18.99
CA PRO A 29 -14.48 -12.23 20.08
C PRO A 29 -14.90 -13.67 19.83
N ASP A 30 -16.01 -13.90 19.15
CA ASP A 30 -16.50 -15.26 18.86
C ASP A 30 -15.64 -15.93 17.77
N THR A 31 -15.16 -15.16 16.81
CA THR A 31 -14.17 -15.63 15.82
C THR A 31 -12.88 -16.06 16.53
N LEU A 32 -12.38 -15.26 17.48
CA LEU A 32 -11.16 -15.59 18.23
C LEU A 32 -11.36 -16.82 19.13
N ARG A 33 -12.54 -16.98 19.75
CA ARG A 33 -12.89 -18.21 20.50
C ARG A 33 -12.81 -19.44 19.61
N ARG A 34 -13.46 -19.38 18.44
CA ARG A 34 -13.43 -20.50 17.47
C ARG A 34 -12.01 -20.84 17.05
N TRP A 35 -11.17 -19.85 16.73
CA TRP A 35 -9.78 -20.09 16.37
C TRP A 35 -8.94 -20.69 17.50
N ALA A 36 -9.23 -20.33 18.74
CA ALA A 36 -8.60 -20.96 19.89
C ALA A 36 -9.05 -22.42 20.06
N ASP A 37 -10.33 -22.72 19.85
CA ASP A 37 -10.90 -24.09 19.90
C ASP A 37 -10.35 -24.96 18.76
N GLU A 38 -10.13 -24.40 17.59
CA GLU A 38 -9.51 -25.04 16.43
C GLU A 38 -7.97 -25.17 16.55
N GLY A 39 -7.38 -24.68 17.67
CA GLY A 39 -5.92 -24.70 17.85
C GLY A 39 -5.13 -23.75 16.93
N ARG A 40 -5.82 -22.88 16.21
CA ARG A 40 -5.20 -21.90 15.28
C ARG A 40 -4.53 -20.74 16.01
N VAL A 41 -4.98 -20.44 17.22
CA VAL A 41 -4.43 -19.42 18.10
C VAL A 41 -4.13 -20.03 19.46
N PRO A 42 -2.88 -19.93 19.96
CA PRO A 42 -2.55 -20.45 21.27
C PRO A 42 -3.32 -19.69 22.37
N ALA A 43 -4.08 -20.42 23.15
CA ALA A 43 -4.84 -19.88 24.26
C ALA A 43 -4.67 -20.75 25.50
N PHE A 44 -4.71 -20.13 26.68
CA PHE A 44 -4.71 -20.80 27.99
C PHE A 44 -6.04 -20.56 28.65
N THR A 45 -6.56 -21.58 29.31
CA THR A 45 -7.73 -21.44 30.17
C THR A 45 -7.28 -21.34 31.63
N THR A 46 -7.66 -20.28 32.32
CA THR A 46 -7.40 -20.14 33.76
C THR A 46 -8.29 -21.11 34.57
N PRO A 47 -7.94 -21.42 35.83
CA PRO A 47 -8.78 -22.24 36.69
C PRO A 47 -10.23 -21.73 36.82
N GLY A 48 -10.46 -20.43 36.67
CA GLY A 48 -11.80 -19.82 36.63
C GLY A 48 -12.48 -19.86 35.25
N GLY A 49 -11.99 -20.64 34.28
CA GLY A 49 -12.62 -20.82 32.97
C GLY A 49 -12.38 -19.67 31.96
N HIS A 50 -11.56 -18.68 32.29
CA HIS A 50 -11.29 -17.54 31.41
C HIS A 50 -10.12 -17.83 30.45
N ARG A 51 -10.31 -17.58 29.15
CA ARG A 51 -9.25 -17.70 28.18
C ARG A 51 -8.29 -16.52 28.25
N ARG A 52 -6.99 -16.83 28.15
CA ARG A 52 -5.89 -15.86 28.04
C ARG A 52 -5.04 -16.17 26.84
N PHE A 53 -4.59 -15.12 26.17
CA PHE A 53 -3.83 -15.18 24.92
C PHE A 53 -2.46 -14.54 25.14
N ASP A 54 -1.41 -15.20 24.69
CA ASP A 54 -0.05 -14.66 24.75
C ASP A 54 0.10 -13.51 23.74
N ARG A 55 0.35 -12.30 24.23
CA ARG A 55 0.54 -11.09 23.39
C ARG A 55 1.60 -11.30 22.33
N ARG A 56 2.78 -11.83 22.70
CA ARG A 56 3.89 -12.04 21.79
C ARG A 56 3.57 -13.07 20.70
N ALA A 57 2.79 -14.10 21.06
CA ALA A 57 2.32 -15.06 20.06
C ALA A 57 1.37 -14.39 19.07
N LEU A 58 0.44 -13.56 19.53
CA LEU A 58 -0.45 -12.79 18.66
C LEU A 58 0.33 -11.79 17.78
N GLU A 59 1.29 -11.06 18.34
CA GLU A 59 2.13 -10.13 17.61
C GLU A 59 3.00 -10.84 16.55
N ARG A 60 3.56 -12.03 16.88
CA ARG A 60 4.25 -12.86 15.89
C ARG A 60 3.29 -13.31 14.77
N MET A 61 2.08 -13.71 15.10
CA MET A 61 1.07 -14.08 14.09
C MET A 61 0.73 -12.90 13.18
N ILE A 62 0.58 -11.70 13.74
CA ILE A 62 0.39 -10.46 12.97
C ILE A 62 1.63 -10.18 12.11
N ALA A 63 2.83 -10.27 12.66
CA ALA A 63 4.07 -10.05 11.93
C ALA A 63 4.25 -11.06 10.78
N VAL A 64 4.00 -12.36 11.02
CA VAL A 64 4.06 -13.41 9.99
C VAL A 64 2.99 -13.17 8.91
N ARG A 65 1.80 -12.71 9.29
CA ARG A 65 0.77 -12.31 8.32
C ARG A 65 1.20 -11.10 7.49
N ARG A 66 1.88 -10.13 8.08
CA ARG A 66 2.37 -8.92 7.39
C ARG A 66 3.58 -9.16 6.49
N THR A 67 4.37 -10.19 6.73
CA THR A 67 5.65 -10.45 6.04
C THR A 67 5.70 -11.76 5.25
N GLY A 68 4.71 -12.64 5.36
CA GLY A 68 4.72 -13.94 4.70
C GLY A 68 4.33 -13.90 3.22
N PRO A 69 4.88 -14.79 2.36
CA PRO A 69 4.53 -14.87 0.94
C PRO A 69 3.04 -15.22 0.70
N ALA A 70 2.35 -15.75 1.72
CA ALA A 70 0.90 -15.98 1.68
C ALA A 70 0.06 -14.70 1.77
N ASN A 71 0.67 -13.53 1.99
CA ASN A 71 -0.01 -12.24 2.12
C ASN A 71 -0.02 -11.42 0.83
N GLY A 72 0.76 -11.81 -0.18
CA GLY A 72 0.75 -11.18 -1.48
C GLY A 72 -0.49 -11.56 -2.32
N LEU A 73 -0.55 -11.01 -3.52
CA LEU A 73 -1.61 -11.28 -4.50
C LEU A 73 -1.66 -12.76 -4.89
N ALA A 74 -0.49 -13.43 -4.96
CA ALA A 74 -0.41 -14.88 -5.20
C ALA A 74 -1.14 -15.69 -4.13
N GLY A 75 -1.01 -15.30 -2.85
CA GLY A 75 -1.77 -15.88 -1.75
C GLY A 75 -3.29 -15.64 -1.84
N LEU A 76 -3.71 -14.64 -2.60
CA LEU A 76 -5.10 -14.39 -2.96
C LEU A 76 -5.51 -15.11 -4.26
N GLY A 77 -4.60 -15.86 -4.88
CA GLY A 77 -4.79 -16.50 -6.18
C GLY A 77 -5.01 -15.50 -7.33
N ALA A 78 -4.59 -14.24 -7.14
CA ALA A 78 -4.54 -13.24 -8.19
C ALA A 78 -3.14 -13.25 -8.81
N SER A 79 -3.06 -13.21 -10.14
CA SER A 79 -1.79 -12.99 -10.81
C SER A 79 -1.58 -11.49 -11.03
N GLN A 80 -0.33 -11.07 -10.98
CA GLN A 80 0.10 -9.72 -11.30
C GLN A 80 -0.48 -9.24 -12.64
N ASP A 81 -0.37 -10.08 -13.69
CA ASP A 81 -0.88 -9.74 -15.01
C ASP A 81 -2.38 -9.50 -15.05
N ARG A 82 -3.16 -10.29 -14.29
CA ARG A 82 -4.62 -10.12 -14.22
C ARG A 82 -5.01 -8.83 -13.54
N LEU A 83 -4.35 -8.46 -12.45
CA LEU A 83 -4.63 -7.23 -11.75
C LEU A 83 -4.25 -6.01 -12.60
N SER A 84 -3.06 -6.03 -13.21
CA SER A 84 -2.60 -4.98 -14.13
C SER A 84 -3.53 -4.85 -15.35
N ALA A 85 -3.99 -5.96 -15.93
CA ALA A 85 -4.93 -5.94 -17.06
C ALA A 85 -6.31 -5.41 -16.65
N ALA A 86 -6.83 -5.83 -15.50
CA ALA A 86 -8.11 -5.37 -14.98
C ALA A 86 -8.09 -3.87 -14.64
N TYR A 87 -6.98 -3.40 -14.04
CA TYR A 87 -6.76 -1.98 -13.80
C TYR A 87 -6.79 -1.19 -15.11
N ARG A 88 -6.01 -1.60 -16.13
CA ARG A 88 -5.94 -0.90 -17.42
C ARG A 88 -7.31 -0.79 -18.10
N ARG A 89 -8.11 -1.85 -18.06
CA ARG A 89 -9.48 -1.84 -18.60
C ARG A 89 -10.34 -0.83 -17.86
N ARG A 90 -10.40 -0.90 -16.53
CA ARG A 90 -11.23 -0.02 -15.70
C ARG A 90 -10.77 1.44 -15.76
N TYR A 91 -9.46 1.67 -15.82
CA TYR A 91 -8.91 3.00 -16.00
C TYR A 91 -9.33 3.62 -17.35
N GLY A 92 -9.36 2.81 -18.41
CA GLY A 92 -9.86 3.23 -19.73
C GLY A 92 -11.35 3.60 -19.73
N GLU A 93 -12.17 2.85 -18.99
CA GLU A 93 -13.62 3.07 -18.88
C GLU A 93 -13.96 4.34 -18.07
N THR A 94 -13.18 4.65 -17.04
CA THR A 94 -13.43 5.78 -16.12
C THR A 94 -13.09 7.14 -16.75
N HIS A 95 -12.25 7.20 -17.77
CA HIS A 95 -11.77 8.44 -18.40
C HIS A 95 -12.70 8.99 -19.47
N GLY A 96 -13.90 8.44 -19.64
CA GLY A 96 -14.93 8.98 -20.55
C GLY A 96 -15.79 10.11 -19.97
N SER A 97 -15.67 10.45 -18.67
CA SER A 97 -16.64 11.32 -17.99
C SER A 97 -16.03 12.41 -17.10
N GLY A 98 -14.79 12.82 -17.29
CA GLY A 98 -14.16 13.85 -16.45
C GLY A 98 -12.91 14.43 -17.09
N LEU A 99 -12.19 15.29 -16.38
CA LEU A 99 -10.89 15.83 -16.77
C LEU A 99 -10.04 14.74 -17.43
N ASP A 100 -9.96 14.77 -18.78
CA ASP A 100 -9.07 13.86 -19.50
C ASP A 100 -7.63 14.30 -19.21
N PRO A 101 -6.88 13.54 -18.40
CA PRO A 101 -5.48 13.88 -18.10
C PRO A 101 -4.63 14.08 -19.36
N ARG A 102 -5.07 13.47 -20.46
CA ARG A 102 -4.40 13.52 -21.76
C ARG A 102 -4.53 14.87 -22.45
N ALA A 103 -5.52 15.68 -22.08
CA ALA A 103 -5.70 17.01 -22.66
C ALA A 103 -4.50 17.93 -22.35
N HIS A 104 -3.85 17.72 -21.21
CA HIS A 104 -2.71 18.52 -20.72
C HIS A 104 -1.34 17.95 -21.11
N VAL A 105 -1.28 16.72 -21.65
CA VAL A 105 -0.04 16.09 -22.08
C VAL A 105 0.11 16.23 -23.60
N PRO A 106 1.21 16.82 -24.11
CA PRO A 106 1.46 16.93 -25.53
C PRO A 106 1.37 15.58 -26.25
N ALA A 107 0.85 15.59 -27.47
CA ALA A 107 0.59 14.35 -28.23
C ALA A 107 1.83 13.45 -28.35
N ALA A 108 3.01 14.07 -28.55
CA ALA A 108 4.29 13.38 -28.66
C ALA A 108 4.70 12.65 -27.36
N GLU A 109 4.19 13.07 -26.20
CA GLU A 109 4.57 12.52 -24.90
C GLU A 109 3.56 11.54 -24.33
N ARG A 110 2.37 11.46 -24.92
CA ARG A 110 1.27 10.63 -24.40
C ARG A 110 1.63 9.15 -24.29
N GLU A 111 2.46 8.64 -25.20
CA GLU A 111 2.87 7.24 -25.16
C GLU A 111 3.86 6.98 -24.03
N SER A 112 4.89 7.83 -23.89
CA SER A 112 5.85 7.75 -22.77
C SER A 112 5.15 7.88 -21.42
N PHE A 113 4.18 8.79 -21.32
CA PHE A 113 3.38 8.97 -20.11
C PHE A 113 2.55 7.73 -19.77
N ARG A 114 1.91 7.10 -20.76
CA ARG A 114 1.18 5.84 -20.58
C ARG A 114 2.11 4.70 -20.17
N ASP A 115 3.30 4.63 -20.77
CA ASP A 115 4.28 3.60 -20.43
C ASP A 115 4.74 3.73 -18.99
N THR A 116 5.10 4.94 -18.56
CA THR A 116 5.47 5.21 -17.17
C THR A 116 4.33 4.86 -16.21
N GLY A 117 3.08 5.19 -16.55
CA GLY A 117 1.91 4.79 -15.77
C GLY A 117 1.71 3.28 -15.68
N ARG A 118 1.95 2.53 -16.77
CA ARG A 118 1.90 1.05 -16.75
C ARG A 118 2.97 0.48 -15.81
N ARG A 119 4.21 0.96 -15.94
CA ARG A 119 5.34 0.53 -15.09
C ARG A 119 5.10 0.85 -13.62
N LEU A 120 4.46 1.98 -13.32
CA LEU A 120 4.09 2.34 -11.97
C LEU A 120 3.06 1.34 -11.38
N VAL A 121 2.04 0.98 -12.14
CA VAL A 121 1.06 -0.05 -11.71
C VAL A 121 1.73 -1.41 -11.51
N ASP A 122 2.63 -1.80 -12.41
CA ASP A 122 3.36 -3.06 -12.27
C ASP A 122 4.28 -3.06 -11.05
N ALA A 123 4.92 -1.93 -10.72
CA ALA A 123 5.71 -1.78 -9.49
C ALA A 123 4.84 -1.84 -8.22
N LEU A 124 3.66 -1.20 -8.23
CA LEU A 124 2.66 -1.30 -7.15
C LEU A 124 2.23 -2.75 -6.91
N VAL A 125 1.92 -3.47 -7.98
CA VAL A 125 1.49 -4.87 -7.90
C VAL A 125 2.62 -5.76 -7.37
N ARG A 126 3.86 -5.58 -7.84
CA ARG A 126 5.04 -6.28 -7.30
C ARG A 126 5.24 -6.00 -5.81
N HIS A 127 5.10 -4.76 -5.37
CA HIS A 127 5.22 -4.40 -3.96
C HIS A 127 4.19 -5.14 -3.08
N LEU A 128 2.98 -5.40 -3.60
CA LEU A 128 1.96 -6.15 -2.88
C LEU A 128 2.23 -7.66 -2.87
N ASP A 129 2.93 -8.18 -3.86
CA ASP A 129 3.18 -9.62 -4.01
C ASP A 129 4.49 -10.07 -3.37
N GLU A 130 5.49 -9.21 -3.37
CA GLU A 130 6.82 -9.52 -2.85
C GLU A 130 6.98 -9.23 -1.35
N THR A 131 8.07 -9.74 -0.77
CA THR A 131 8.45 -9.54 0.63
C THR A 131 9.91 -9.14 0.76
N GLY A 132 10.30 -8.62 1.92
CA GLY A 132 11.71 -8.31 2.22
C GLY A 132 12.35 -7.37 1.19
N ALA A 133 13.51 -7.76 0.67
CA ALA A 133 14.29 -6.94 -0.27
C ALA A 133 13.57 -6.68 -1.60
N GLY A 134 12.82 -7.66 -2.13
CA GLY A 134 12.03 -7.50 -3.34
C GLY A 134 10.95 -6.44 -3.19
N ARG A 135 10.21 -6.45 -2.09
CA ARG A 135 9.22 -5.41 -1.76
C ARG A 135 9.85 -4.03 -1.68
N ALA A 136 11.01 -3.91 -1.01
CA ALA A 136 11.72 -2.64 -0.88
C ALA A 136 12.24 -2.11 -2.24
N LEU A 137 12.63 -3.01 -3.13
CA LEU A 137 13.02 -2.64 -4.50
C LEU A 137 11.80 -2.14 -5.30
N ALA A 138 10.69 -2.90 -5.28
CA ALA A 138 9.46 -2.51 -5.96
C ALA A 138 8.90 -1.17 -5.45
N GLU A 139 9.04 -0.89 -4.15
CA GLU A 139 8.66 0.40 -3.57
C GLU A 139 9.51 1.54 -4.11
N ARG A 140 10.83 1.37 -4.16
CA ARG A 140 11.76 2.37 -4.72
C ARG A 140 11.44 2.64 -6.19
N ASP A 141 11.31 1.59 -7.00
CA ASP A 141 10.92 1.71 -8.40
C ASP A 141 9.62 2.51 -8.57
N ALA A 142 8.62 2.24 -7.73
CA ALA A 142 7.35 2.94 -7.77
C ALA A 142 7.49 4.44 -7.40
N ILE A 143 8.28 4.75 -6.37
CA ILE A 143 8.55 6.13 -5.93
C ILE A 143 9.27 6.91 -7.05
N ASP A 144 10.29 6.33 -7.67
CA ASP A 144 11.04 6.96 -8.75
C ASP A 144 10.14 7.22 -9.97
N LEU A 145 9.27 6.28 -10.33
CA LEU A 145 8.31 6.45 -11.41
C LEU A 145 7.28 7.54 -11.11
N ALA A 146 6.80 7.63 -9.87
CA ALA A 146 5.86 8.68 -9.44
C ALA A 146 6.53 10.07 -9.47
N ALA A 147 7.76 10.18 -8.98
CA ALA A 147 8.54 11.41 -9.05
C ALA A 147 8.78 11.84 -10.52
N HIS A 148 9.16 10.89 -11.39
CA HIS A 148 9.31 11.16 -12.81
C HIS A 148 8.03 11.68 -13.47
N LEU A 149 6.86 11.11 -13.14
CA LEU A 149 5.58 11.61 -13.63
C LEU A 149 5.31 13.04 -13.18
N GLY A 150 5.56 13.36 -11.91
CA GLY A 150 5.39 14.70 -11.35
C GLY A 150 6.28 15.72 -12.06
N GLN A 151 7.56 15.42 -12.22
CA GLN A 151 8.52 16.24 -12.93
C GLN A 151 8.08 16.48 -14.39
N ARG A 152 7.70 15.44 -15.11
CA ARG A 152 7.27 15.52 -16.51
C ARG A 152 6.04 16.40 -16.69
N LEU A 153 5.06 16.32 -15.78
CA LEU A 153 3.87 17.17 -15.82
C LEU A 153 4.23 18.65 -15.61
N ALA A 154 5.12 18.95 -14.66
CA ALA A 154 5.60 20.32 -14.44
C ALA A 154 6.32 20.88 -15.68
N LEU A 155 7.21 20.10 -16.30
CA LEU A 155 7.92 20.47 -17.51
C LEU A 155 6.97 20.74 -18.69
N ASN A 156 5.82 20.08 -18.73
CA ASN A 156 4.77 20.32 -19.72
C ASN A 156 3.77 21.43 -19.31
N GLY A 157 4.05 22.17 -18.22
CA GLY A 157 3.22 23.28 -17.77
C GLY A 157 1.89 22.87 -17.13
N VAL A 158 1.72 21.61 -16.74
CA VAL A 158 0.50 21.14 -16.07
C VAL A 158 0.48 21.66 -14.63
N PRO A 159 -0.59 22.35 -14.20
CA PRO A 159 -0.71 22.80 -12.80
C PRO A 159 -0.67 21.64 -11.81
N LEU A 160 -0.07 21.85 -10.64
CA LEU A 160 0.04 20.83 -9.61
C LEU A 160 -1.33 20.26 -9.21
N ALA A 161 -2.35 21.12 -9.09
CA ALA A 161 -3.70 20.69 -8.76
C ALA A 161 -4.28 19.67 -9.76
N ASP A 162 -4.05 19.88 -11.05
CA ASP A 162 -4.49 18.98 -12.11
C ASP A 162 -3.71 17.66 -12.07
N GLY A 163 -2.40 17.72 -11.81
CA GLY A 163 -1.56 16.57 -11.61
C GLY A 163 -2.01 15.70 -10.41
N VAL A 164 -2.33 16.34 -9.30
CA VAL A 164 -2.89 15.66 -8.10
C VAL A 164 -4.25 15.04 -8.42
N ALA A 165 -5.14 15.75 -9.11
CA ALA A 165 -6.44 15.22 -9.52
C ALA A 165 -6.30 13.98 -10.41
N MET A 166 -5.34 13.99 -11.35
CA MET A 166 -4.98 12.82 -12.17
C MET A 166 -4.55 11.64 -11.32
N PHE A 167 -3.63 11.86 -10.37
CA PHE A 167 -3.13 10.81 -9.48
C PHE A 167 -4.26 10.19 -8.64
N VAL A 168 -5.10 11.04 -8.04
CA VAL A 168 -6.26 10.59 -7.24
C VAL A 168 -7.26 9.81 -8.10
N SER A 169 -7.51 10.25 -9.33
CA SER A 169 -8.38 9.52 -10.27
C SER A 169 -7.82 8.16 -10.63
N ALA A 170 -6.51 8.05 -10.87
CA ALA A 170 -5.84 6.79 -11.17
C ALA A 170 -5.84 5.79 -9.99
N ARG A 171 -5.79 6.29 -8.75
CA ARG A 171 -5.83 5.45 -7.53
C ARG A 171 -7.14 4.68 -7.38
N ARG A 172 -8.27 5.29 -7.72
CA ARG A 172 -9.62 4.70 -7.50
C ARG A 172 -9.83 3.36 -8.21
N PRO A 173 -9.55 3.20 -9.52
CA PRO A 173 -9.66 1.92 -10.20
C PRO A 173 -8.78 0.84 -9.58
N PHE A 174 -7.57 1.18 -9.14
CA PHE A 174 -6.64 0.25 -8.51
C PHE A 174 -7.22 -0.34 -7.21
N LEU A 175 -7.68 0.51 -6.30
CA LEU A 175 -8.31 0.07 -5.05
C LEU A 175 -9.60 -0.70 -5.28
N ALA A 176 -10.38 -0.33 -6.30
CA ALA A 176 -11.59 -1.06 -6.66
C ALA A 176 -11.28 -2.49 -7.16
N GLU A 177 -10.22 -2.68 -7.96
CA GLU A 177 -9.81 -4.03 -8.39
C GLU A 177 -9.29 -4.87 -7.24
N LEU A 178 -8.53 -4.31 -6.31
CA LEU A 178 -8.13 -5.00 -5.08
C LEU A 178 -9.36 -5.51 -4.30
N SER A 179 -10.41 -4.67 -4.18
CA SER A 179 -11.66 -5.05 -3.52
C SER A 179 -12.37 -6.20 -4.24
N VAL A 180 -12.34 -6.23 -5.58
CA VAL A 180 -12.95 -7.31 -6.38
C VAL A 180 -12.21 -8.62 -6.15
N VAL A 181 -10.87 -8.59 -6.19
CA VAL A 181 -10.03 -9.77 -5.92
C VAL A 181 -10.31 -10.33 -4.53
N ALA A 182 -10.33 -9.46 -3.52
CA ALA A 182 -10.58 -9.84 -2.13
C ALA A 182 -11.95 -10.51 -1.95
N ARG A 183 -13.02 -9.98 -2.54
CA ARG A 183 -14.38 -10.53 -2.44
C ARG A 183 -14.57 -11.87 -3.14
N ARG A 184 -13.98 -12.05 -4.33
CA ARG A 184 -14.16 -13.27 -5.14
C ARG A 184 -13.60 -14.53 -4.51
N ARG A 185 -12.68 -14.40 -3.56
CA ARG A 185 -11.91 -15.51 -3.00
C ARG A 185 -12.26 -15.84 -1.55
N GLY A 186 -13.27 -15.18 -0.96
CA GLY A 186 -13.62 -15.40 0.45
C GLY A 186 -12.45 -15.11 1.40
N VAL A 187 -11.65 -14.11 1.05
CA VAL A 187 -10.47 -13.73 1.82
C VAL A 187 -10.89 -13.21 3.19
N ASP A 188 -10.18 -13.63 4.23
CA ASP A 188 -10.37 -13.16 5.59
C ASP A 188 -10.30 -11.60 5.65
N ALA A 189 -11.24 -11.00 6.36
CA ALA A 189 -11.36 -9.54 6.49
C ALA A 189 -10.06 -8.87 6.96
N LEU A 190 -9.26 -9.56 7.81
CA LEU A 190 -7.95 -9.06 8.25
C LEU A 190 -6.95 -8.95 7.10
N ARG A 191 -6.89 -9.95 6.24
CA ARG A 191 -6.00 -9.93 5.07
C ARG A 191 -6.38 -8.84 4.08
N ILE A 192 -7.68 -8.57 3.96
CA ILE A 192 -8.17 -7.46 3.15
C ILE A 192 -7.72 -6.14 3.77
N GLY A 193 -7.87 -5.98 5.09
CA GLY A 193 -7.40 -4.80 5.82
C GLY A 193 -5.91 -4.57 5.62
N ASP A 194 -5.06 -5.58 5.88
CA ASP A 194 -3.61 -5.49 5.69
C ASP A 194 -3.23 -5.11 4.24
N LEU A 195 -3.91 -5.69 3.25
CA LEU A 195 -3.66 -5.37 1.84
C LEU A 195 -4.01 -3.91 1.51
N TYR A 196 -5.12 -3.42 2.06
CA TYR A 196 -5.52 -2.02 1.92
C TYR A 196 -4.54 -1.07 2.60
N ASP A 197 -4.12 -1.36 3.83
CA ASP A 197 -3.16 -0.55 4.59
C ASP A 197 -1.82 -0.45 3.86
N VAL A 198 -1.30 -1.57 3.37
CA VAL A 198 -0.06 -1.59 2.57
C VAL A 198 -0.22 -0.80 1.28
N SER A 199 -1.35 -0.98 0.57
CA SER A 199 -1.63 -0.29 -0.69
C SER A 199 -1.77 1.22 -0.50
N THR A 200 -2.56 1.65 0.48
CA THR A 200 -2.80 3.08 0.74
C THR A 200 -1.56 3.77 1.25
N GLY A 201 -0.81 3.15 2.15
CA GLY A 201 0.45 3.68 2.64
C GLY A 201 1.50 3.87 1.54
N LEU A 202 1.57 2.95 0.57
CA LEU A 202 2.42 3.16 -0.61
C LEU A 202 1.90 4.29 -1.50
N LEU A 203 0.60 4.29 -1.83
CA LEU A 203 -0.01 5.33 -2.67
C LEU A 203 0.19 6.74 -2.09
N ASP A 204 0.17 6.91 -0.77
CA ASP A 204 0.43 8.19 -0.12
C ASP A 204 1.91 8.61 -0.31
N ARG A 205 2.87 7.69 -0.17
CA ARG A 205 4.30 7.97 -0.46
C ARG A 205 4.53 8.33 -1.93
N LEU A 206 3.84 7.66 -2.85
CA LEU A 206 3.91 7.97 -4.28
C LEU A 206 3.37 9.37 -4.58
N LEU A 207 2.25 9.76 -3.96
CA LEU A 207 1.70 11.09 -4.11
C LEU A 207 2.67 12.15 -3.59
N LEU A 208 3.30 11.93 -2.43
CA LEU A 208 4.29 12.84 -1.88
C LEU A 208 5.51 12.99 -2.80
N ALA A 209 6.04 11.89 -3.34
CA ALA A 209 7.15 11.92 -4.30
C ALA A 209 6.79 12.66 -5.59
N PHE A 210 5.59 12.41 -6.10
CA PHE A 210 5.03 13.09 -7.28
C PHE A 210 4.95 14.61 -7.06
N VAL A 211 4.36 15.05 -5.93
CA VAL A 211 4.20 16.47 -5.57
C VAL A 211 5.55 17.13 -5.41
N ALA A 212 6.47 16.53 -4.65
CA ALA A 212 7.80 17.06 -4.43
C ALA A 212 8.58 17.26 -5.73
N ALA A 213 8.57 16.27 -6.62
CA ALA A 213 9.25 16.37 -7.90
C ALA A 213 8.62 17.42 -8.84
N HIS A 214 7.29 17.56 -8.83
CA HIS A 214 6.58 18.59 -9.57
C HIS A 214 6.96 19.99 -9.09
N GLU A 215 6.98 20.22 -7.78
CA GLU A 215 7.35 21.52 -7.21
C GLU A 215 8.80 21.90 -7.51
N VAL A 216 9.74 20.93 -7.39
CA VAL A 216 11.14 21.16 -7.74
C VAL A 216 11.27 21.61 -9.19
N ALA A 217 10.70 20.85 -10.13
CA ALA A 217 10.76 21.18 -11.53
C ALA A 217 10.11 22.55 -11.86
N THR A 218 9.00 22.88 -11.20
CA THR A 218 8.34 24.20 -11.38
C THR A 218 9.23 25.35 -10.91
N ARG A 219 9.93 25.19 -9.79
CA ARG A 219 10.87 26.20 -9.26
C ARG A 219 12.05 26.39 -10.21
N GLU A 220 12.64 25.30 -10.70
CA GLU A 220 13.75 25.34 -11.65
C GLU A 220 13.36 26.09 -12.93
N LEU A 221 12.19 25.79 -13.50
CA LEU A 221 11.67 26.50 -14.66
C LEU A 221 11.47 28.00 -14.41
N SER A 222 11.05 28.37 -13.19
CA SER A 222 10.86 29.76 -12.80
C SER A 222 12.18 30.53 -12.70
N LEU A 223 13.21 29.90 -12.17
CA LEU A 223 14.54 30.48 -12.05
C LEU A 223 15.16 30.71 -13.44
N VAL A 224 15.09 29.72 -14.34
CA VAL A 224 15.59 29.86 -15.72
C VAL A 224 14.89 31.01 -16.49
N ARG A 225 13.60 31.22 -16.25
CA ARG A 225 12.85 32.33 -16.87
C ARG A 225 13.17 33.69 -16.27
N SER A 226 13.69 33.74 -15.04
CA SER A 226 14.00 34.98 -14.31
C SER A 226 15.41 35.49 -14.56
N GLU A 227 16.30 34.73 -15.20
CA GLU A 227 17.61 35.21 -15.58
C GLU A 227 17.46 36.18 -16.76
N PRO A 228 17.72 37.50 -16.58
CA PRO A 228 17.71 38.45 -17.69
C PRO A 228 18.85 38.10 -18.65
N GLY A 229 18.49 37.80 -19.88
CA GLY A 229 19.45 37.53 -20.94
C GLY A 229 20.54 38.58 -20.92
N THR A 230 21.77 38.19 -20.64
CA THR A 230 22.96 39.01 -20.84
C THR A 230 23.06 39.30 -22.36
N THR A 231 22.50 40.43 -22.77
CA THR A 231 22.71 40.96 -24.14
C THR A 231 24.21 41.17 -24.29
N PRO A 232 24.89 40.51 -25.23
CA PRO A 232 26.26 40.89 -25.52
C PRO A 232 26.24 42.31 -26.06
N ALA A 233 26.88 43.24 -25.34
CA ALA A 233 27.15 44.58 -25.79
C ALA A 233 28.03 44.47 -27.08
N GLY A 234 27.41 44.71 -28.21
CA GLY A 234 28.09 44.83 -29.47
C GLY A 234 28.97 46.09 -29.47
N SER A 235 30.21 45.90 -29.75
CA SER A 235 31.15 46.94 -30.18
C SER A 235 31.20 47.01 -31.69
#